data_da222d690e0f009f48488811fcec5008
#
_entry.id   da222d690e0f009f48488811fcec5008
#
_cell.length_a   1.000
_cell.length_b   1.000
_cell.length_c   1.000
_cell.angle_alpha   90.00
_cell.angle_beta   90.00
_cell.angle_gamma   90.00
#
_symmetry.space_group_name_H-M   'P 1'
#
loop_
_entity.id
_entity.type
_entity.pdbx_description
1 polymer ?
#
loop_
_entity_poly.entity_id
_entity_poly.type
_entity_poly.pdbx_seq_one_letter_code
_entity_poly.pdbx_strand_id
1 'polypeptide(L)'
;MKKEVIYLAWWCFWCIDSAYIDYDWVEQTASGYIWGSFETANYRDVCSGITDHREAVKIEYYPEKITLEAVLDRFFEYINPYDFEWQFADKWFQYTTAIYHQTGEELEAIEKYLENKNFDKPLATQIVEFDNFYEAEDAHQNYSENYPTRYSMYFKWSWRQAYVNNNK
;
A
#
# COMPACT_ATOMS: atom_id res chain seq x y z
N MET A 1 -0.22 24.71 3.64
CA MET A 1 0.72 23.58 3.65
C MET A 1 0.70 22.92 2.28
N LYS A 2 1.87 22.62 1.69
CA LYS A 2 1.95 21.86 0.44
C LYS A 2 1.66 20.37 0.78
N LYS A 3 0.82 19.73 -0.02
CA LYS A 3 0.60 18.28 0.10
C LYS A 3 1.55 17.54 -0.83
N GLU A 4 1.96 16.36 -0.42
CA GLU A 4 2.64 15.38 -1.25
C GLU A 4 1.79 14.12 -1.35
N VAL A 5 2.05 13.34 -2.37
CA VAL A 5 1.31 12.13 -2.70
C VAL A 5 2.30 10.99 -2.88
N ILE A 6 2.03 9.85 -2.25
CA ILE A 6 2.73 8.60 -2.50
C ILE A 6 1.74 7.49 -2.82
N TYR A 7 2.13 6.55 -3.66
CA TYR A 7 1.34 5.37 -3.99
C TYR A 7 2.05 4.13 -3.46
N LEU A 8 1.34 3.37 -2.65
CA LEU A 8 1.85 2.16 -2.02
C LEU A 8 0.97 0.97 -2.38
N ALA A 9 1.59 -0.07 -2.95
CA ALA A 9 0.93 -1.33 -3.17
C ALA A 9 1.44 -2.34 -2.17
N TRP A 10 0.54 -2.91 -1.43
CA TRP A 10 0.79 -4.13 -0.69
C TRP A 10 -0.54 -4.85 -0.50
N TRP A 11 -0.65 -6.07 -1.03
CA TRP A 11 -1.76 -6.91 -0.72
C TRP A 11 -3.17 -6.22 -0.72
N CYS A 12 -4.10 -6.48 0.13
CA CYS A 12 -5.43 -5.90 0.14
C CYS A 12 -5.42 -4.40 0.51
N PHE A 13 -5.90 -3.55 -0.38
CA PHE A 13 -5.93 -2.09 -0.20
C PHE A 13 -6.76 -1.61 1.01
N TRP A 14 -7.76 -2.39 1.50
CA TRP A 14 -8.47 -2.04 2.74
C TRP A 14 -7.56 -1.98 3.96
N CYS A 15 -6.51 -2.80 3.95
CA CYS A 15 -5.58 -2.84 5.07
C CYS A 15 -4.52 -1.75 4.98
N ILE A 16 -4.14 -1.35 3.76
CA ILE A 16 -3.29 -0.17 3.55
C ILE A 16 -4.05 1.07 4.01
N ASP A 17 -5.26 1.25 3.49
CA ASP A 17 -6.13 2.35 3.83
C ASP A 17 -6.29 2.48 5.35
N SER A 18 -6.63 1.41 6.04
CA SER A 18 -6.77 1.39 7.50
C SER A 18 -5.49 1.68 8.27
N ALA A 19 -4.32 1.48 7.68
CA ALA A 19 -3.05 1.79 8.31
C ALA A 19 -2.77 3.30 8.35
N TYR A 20 -3.40 4.09 7.48
CA TYR A 20 -3.12 5.51 7.31
C TYR A 20 -4.29 6.43 7.61
N ILE A 21 -5.54 5.99 7.46
CA ILE A 21 -6.74 6.82 7.54
C ILE A 21 -6.89 7.57 8.88
N ASP A 22 -6.45 6.97 9.99
CA ASP A 22 -6.60 7.53 11.34
C ASP A 22 -5.48 8.49 11.75
N TYR A 23 -4.58 8.86 10.83
CA TYR A 23 -3.46 9.73 11.18
C TYR A 23 -3.76 11.20 10.86
N ASP A 24 -3.57 12.07 11.85
CA ASP A 24 -3.78 13.53 11.74
C ASP A 24 -2.97 14.21 10.63
N TRP A 25 -1.90 13.57 10.15
CA TRP A 25 -1.03 14.08 9.11
C TRP A 25 -1.38 13.59 7.71
N VAL A 26 -2.28 12.62 7.60
CA VAL A 26 -2.87 12.16 6.33
C VAL A 26 -4.10 13.02 6.06
N GLU A 27 -4.13 13.65 4.88
CA GLU A 27 -5.29 14.43 4.45
C GLU A 27 -6.36 13.54 3.85
N GLN A 28 -5.93 12.57 3.05
CA GLN A 28 -6.81 11.66 2.34
C GLN A 28 -6.07 10.39 1.95
N THR A 29 -6.78 9.27 2.01
CA THR A 29 -6.42 8.03 1.34
C THR A 29 -7.43 7.72 0.24
N ALA A 30 -7.00 7.01 -0.80
CA ALA A 30 -7.89 6.46 -1.81
C ALA A 30 -7.41 5.07 -2.22
N SER A 31 -8.26 4.06 -2.01
CA SER A 31 -8.03 2.69 -2.50
C SER A 31 -8.19 2.63 -4.02
N GLY A 32 -7.35 1.85 -4.71
CA GLY A 32 -7.42 1.77 -6.15
C GLY A 32 -6.54 0.71 -6.78
N TYR A 33 -6.42 0.80 -8.09
CA TYR A 33 -5.67 -0.12 -8.94
C TYR A 33 -4.58 0.66 -9.64
N ILE A 34 -3.34 0.18 -9.52
CA ILE A 34 -2.18 0.82 -10.09
C ILE A 34 -1.53 -0.11 -11.12
N TRP A 35 -0.93 0.48 -12.17
CA TRP A 35 -0.28 -0.29 -13.22
C TRP A 35 -1.26 -1.20 -13.99
N GLY A 36 -1.64 -0.89 -15.16
CA GLY A 36 -2.58 -1.64 -15.99
C GLY A 36 -3.47 -0.70 -16.80
N SER A 37 -4.42 -1.25 -17.53
CA SER A 37 -5.27 -0.45 -18.42
C SER A 37 -6.57 -0.03 -17.74
N PHE A 38 -7.11 1.10 -18.17
CA PHE A 38 -8.38 1.62 -17.68
C PHE A 38 -9.54 0.62 -17.82
N GLU A 39 -9.56 -0.15 -18.90
CA GLU A 39 -10.63 -1.10 -19.22
C GLU A 39 -10.76 -2.23 -18.20
N THR A 40 -9.64 -2.58 -17.56
CA THR A 40 -9.56 -3.68 -16.57
C THR A 40 -9.45 -3.18 -15.13
N ALA A 41 -9.50 -1.86 -14.91
CA ALA A 41 -9.38 -1.23 -13.59
C ALA A 41 -10.71 -1.33 -12.81
N ASN A 42 -11.12 -2.54 -12.48
CA ASN A 42 -12.28 -2.83 -11.66
C ASN A 42 -12.03 -4.06 -10.77
N TYR A 43 -12.74 -4.12 -9.64
CA TYR A 43 -12.51 -5.16 -8.62
C TYR A 43 -12.63 -6.58 -9.17
N ARG A 44 -13.61 -6.84 -10.02
CA ARG A 44 -13.85 -8.16 -10.57
C ARG A 44 -12.68 -8.67 -11.42
N ASP A 45 -12.19 -7.82 -12.32
CA ASP A 45 -11.13 -8.19 -13.24
C ASP A 45 -9.79 -8.29 -12.49
N VAL A 46 -9.49 -7.36 -11.60
CA VAL A 46 -8.25 -7.41 -10.79
C VAL A 46 -8.24 -8.65 -9.89
N CYS A 47 -9.34 -8.96 -9.18
CA CYS A 47 -9.42 -10.15 -8.34
C CYS A 47 -9.40 -11.47 -9.10
N SER A 48 -9.65 -11.45 -10.42
CA SER A 48 -9.51 -12.65 -11.26
C SER A 48 -8.05 -13.10 -11.43
N GLY A 49 -7.08 -12.20 -11.15
CA GLY A 49 -5.64 -12.45 -11.26
C GLY A 49 -5.11 -12.46 -12.70
N ILE A 50 -5.89 -12.00 -13.68
CA ILE A 50 -5.51 -11.99 -15.10
C ILE A 50 -5.08 -10.60 -15.60
N THR A 51 -5.07 -9.59 -14.72
CA THR A 51 -4.66 -8.23 -15.04
C THR A 51 -3.25 -7.94 -14.53
N ASP A 52 -2.63 -6.88 -15.06
CA ASP A 52 -1.34 -6.38 -14.58
C ASP A 52 -1.50 -5.38 -13.41
N HIS A 53 -2.71 -5.17 -12.91
CA HIS A 53 -2.97 -4.27 -11.79
C HIS A 53 -2.47 -4.83 -10.47
N ARG A 54 -1.96 -3.93 -9.61
CA ARG A 54 -1.86 -4.15 -8.17
C ARG A 54 -2.95 -3.38 -7.44
N GLU A 55 -3.44 -3.95 -6.36
CA GLU A 55 -4.19 -3.18 -5.37
C GLU A 55 -3.23 -2.21 -4.68
N ALA A 56 -3.59 -0.94 -4.62
CA ALA A 56 -2.77 0.12 -4.06
C ALA A 56 -3.61 1.16 -3.34
N VAL A 57 -2.96 1.97 -2.52
CA VAL A 57 -3.55 3.16 -1.93
C VAL A 57 -2.72 4.38 -2.31
N LYS A 58 -3.40 5.42 -2.76
CA LYS A 58 -2.91 6.78 -2.86
C LYS A 58 -3.00 7.41 -1.47
N ILE A 59 -1.92 7.99 -0.98
CA ILE A 59 -1.84 8.66 0.32
C ILE A 59 -1.42 10.10 0.08
N GLU A 60 -2.30 11.04 0.45
CA GLU A 60 -2.00 12.47 0.46
C GLU A 60 -1.62 12.88 1.89
N TYR A 61 -0.44 13.45 2.08
CA TYR A 61 0.09 13.80 3.37
C TYR A 61 0.77 15.18 3.39
N TYR A 62 1.02 15.70 4.57
CA TYR A 62 1.69 16.99 4.78
C TYR A 62 3.15 16.77 5.18
N PRO A 63 4.13 17.05 4.30
CA PRO A 63 5.55 16.82 4.60
C PRO A 63 6.10 17.69 5.74
N GLU A 64 5.42 18.80 6.07
CA GLU A 64 5.77 19.59 7.24
C GLU A 64 5.36 18.92 8.58
N LYS A 65 4.47 17.94 8.53
CA LYS A 65 4.00 17.20 9.71
C LYS A 65 4.67 15.83 9.83
N ILE A 66 4.95 15.19 8.72
CA ILE A 66 5.57 13.87 8.68
C ILE A 66 6.49 13.72 7.48
N THR A 67 7.62 13.08 7.69
CA THR A 67 8.58 12.83 6.60
C THR A 67 8.19 11.60 5.78
N LEU A 68 8.69 11.53 4.54
CA LEU A 68 8.53 10.34 3.68
C LEU A 68 9.03 9.07 4.38
N GLU A 69 10.16 9.15 5.08
CA GLU A 69 10.72 8.02 5.81
C GLU A 69 9.74 7.48 6.87
N ALA A 70 9.03 8.34 7.59
CA ALA A 70 8.07 7.90 8.59
C ALA A 70 6.79 7.30 7.94
N VAL A 71 6.40 7.78 6.75
CA VAL A 71 5.35 7.14 5.94
C VAL A 71 5.80 5.74 5.51
N LEU A 72 7.04 5.58 5.06
CA LEU A 72 7.60 4.30 4.67
C LEU A 72 7.83 3.37 5.88
N ASP A 73 8.21 3.90 7.04
CA ASP A 73 8.29 3.10 8.28
C ASP A 73 6.95 2.43 8.57
N ARG A 74 5.86 3.19 8.45
CA ARG A 74 4.52 2.65 8.62
C ARG A 74 4.17 1.57 7.60
N PHE A 75 4.58 1.74 6.35
CA PHE A 75 4.43 0.72 5.31
C PHE A 75 5.10 -0.59 5.72
N PHE A 76 6.38 -0.54 6.11
CA PHE A 76 7.15 -1.73 6.46
C PHE A 76 6.73 -2.41 7.79
N GLU A 77 6.01 -1.71 8.67
CA GLU A 77 5.38 -2.32 9.85
C GLU A 77 4.25 -3.30 9.49
N TYR A 78 3.62 -3.12 8.35
CA TYR A 78 2.42 -3.87 7.96
C TYR A 78 2.67 -4.97 6.92
N ILE A 79 3.85 -5.02 6.31
CA ILE A 79 4.18 -5.99 5.26
C ILE A 79 5.28 -6.97 5.71
N ASN A 80 5.31 -8.12 5.04
CA ASN A 80 6.53 -8.92 4.99
C ASN A 80 7.35 -8.49 3.76
N PRO A 81 8.42 -7.70 3.92
CA PRO A 81 9.15 -7.14 2.79
C PRO A 81 9.99 -8.17 2.02
N TYR A 82 10.05 -9.41 2.48
CA TYR A 82 10.87 -10.51 1.93
C TYR A 82 10.07 -11.56 1.17
N ASP A 83 8.74 -11.41 1.09
CA ASP A 83 7.88 -12.37 0.42
C ASP A 83 7.66 -11.99 -1.04
N PHE A 84 8.24 -12.78 -1.94
CA PHE A 84 8.22 -12.52 -3.39
C PHE A 84 6.95 -13.01 -4.09
N GLU A 85 6.17 -13.87 -3.44
CA GLU A 85 5.05 -14.54 -4.09
C GLU A 85 3.70 -14.05 -3.60
N TRP A 86 3.61 -13.68 -2.32
CA TRP A 86 2.35 -13.29 -1.69
C TRP A 86 2.55 -12.46 -0.42
N GLN A 87 1.45 -12.06 0.17
CA GLN A 87 1.43 -11.47 1.51
C GLN A 87 0.40 -12.22 2.36
N PHE A 88 0.86 -13.04 3.31
CA PHE A 88 0.04 -13.82 4.23
C PHE A 88 -0.86 -14.85 3.53
N ALA A 89 -2.20 -14.66 3.54
CA ALA A 89 -3.16 -15.56 2.91
C ALA A 89 -3.45 -15.20 1.44
N ASP A 90 -3.05 -14.02 1.00
CA ASP A 90 -3.33 -13.51 -0.35
C ASP A 90 -2.16 -13.82 -1.28
N LYS A 91 -2.46 -14.63 -2.30
CA LYS A 91 -1.49 -15.16 -3.27
C LYS A 91 -1.92 -14.71 -4.65
N TRP A 92 -1.33 -13.76 -5.23
CA TRP A 92 -1.53 -13.34 -6.63
C TRP A 92 -0.76 -12.05 -6.88
N PHE A 93 -0.47 -11.75 -8.13
CA PHE A 93 0.31 -10.58 -8.54
C PHE A 93 -0.25 -9.25 -7.97
N GLN A 94 -1.58 -9.07 -7.97
CA GLN A 94 -2.22 -7.87 -7.45
C GLN A 94 -1.93 -7.58 -5.98
N TYR A 95 -1.42 -8.55 -5.24
CA TYR A 95 -1.08 -8.45 -3.82
C TYR A 95 0.43 -8.35 -3.56
N THR A 96 1.25 -8.20 -4.59
CA THR A 96 2.69 -7.98 -4.42
C THR A 96 2.99 -6.55 -3.97
N THR A 97 4.10 -6.39 -3.23
CA THR A 97 4.47 -5.11 -2.63
C THR A 97 5.25 -4.22 -3.59
N ALA A 98 4.89 -2.93 -3.64
CA ALA A 98 5.63 -1.93 -4.39
C ALA A 98 5.47 -0.52 -3.81
N ILE A 99 6.50 0.30 -3.99
CA ILE A 99 6.50 1.74 -3.72
C ILE A 99 6.62 2.42 -5.09
N TYR A 100 5.70 3.33 -5.42
CA TYR A 100 5.70 4.01 -6.71
C TYR A 100 6.19 5.44 -6.55
N HIS A 101 7.29 5.78 -7.23
CA HIS A 101 7.85 7.13 -7.25
C HIS A 101 7.37 7.91 -8.47
N GLN A 102 7.14 9.21 -8.31
CA GLN A 102 6.65 10.11 -9.36
C GLN A 102 7.77 10.98 -9.95
N THR A 103 8.86 11.14 -9.22
CA THR A 103 10.01 11.96 -9.63
C THR A 103 11.33 11.27 -9.30
N GLY A 104 12.42 11.72 -9.94
CA GLY A 104 13.77 11.24 -9.61
C GLY A 104 14.20 11.59 -8.18
N GLU A 105 13.77 12.75 -7.66
CA GLU A 105 14.04 13.16 -6.28
C GLU A 105 13.38 12.24 -5.26
N GLU A 106 12.13 11.84 -5.55
CA GLU A 106 11.41 10.88 -4.72
C GLU A 106 12.07 9.48 -4.76
N LEU A 107 12.51 9.04 -5.94
CA LEU A 107 13.27 7.81 -6.11
C LEU A 107 14.54 7.81 -5.24
N GLU A 108 15.36 8.87 -5.34
CA GLU A 108 16.56 9.01 -4.54
C GLU A 108 16.28 8.98 -3.02
N ALA A 109 15.18 9.63 -2.59
CA ALA A 109 14.77 9.62 -1.19
C ALA A 109 14.34 8.22 -0.71
N ILE A 110 13.60 7.47 -1.53
CA ILE A 110 13.18 6.09 -1.24
C ILE A 110 14.41 5.17 -1.17
N GLU A 111 15.30 5.24 -2.15
CA GLU A 111 16.53 4.44 -2.18
C GLU A 111 17.41 4.69 -0.95
N LYS A 112 17.63 5.96 -0.61
CA LYS A 112 18.37 6.34 0.59
C LYS A 112 17.73 5.83 1.88
N TYR A 113 16.39 5.87 1.96
CA TYR A 113 15.67 5.31 3.10
C TYR A 113 15.93 3.80 3.22
N LEU A 114 15.83 3.05 2.12
CA LEU A 114 16.05 1.60 2.11
C LEU A 114 17.50 1.24 2.48
N GLU A 115 18.48 2.00 2.01
CA GLU A 115 19.88 1.84 2.39
C GLU A 115 20.09 2.06 3.90
N ASN A 116 19.48 3.10 4.47
CA ASN A 116 19.60 3.43 5.88
C ASN A 116 18.92 2.41 6.80
N LYS A 117 17.85 1.75 6.33
CA LYS A 117 17.17 0.69 7.09
C LYS A 117 17.99 -0.59 7.20
N ASN A 118 18.96 -0.78 6.32
CA ASN A 118 19.90 -1.91 6.36
C ASN A 118 19.18 -3.26 6.52
N PHE A 119 18.26 -3.55 5.61
CA PHE A 119 17.54 -4.82 5.58
C PHE A 119 18.52 -5.99 5.44
N ASP A 120 18.31 -7.06 6.21
CA ASP A 120 19.22 -8.21 6.31
C ASP A 120 19.11 -9.18 5.13
N LYS A 121 18.10 -9.01 4.26
CA LYS A 121 17.82 -9.85 3.08
C LYS A 121 17.38 -8.99 1.89
N PRO A 122 17.49 -9.54 0.66
CA PRO A 122 16.91 -8.89 -0.51
C PRO A 122 15.41 -8.64 -0.33
N LEU A 123 14.97 -7.44 -0.65
CA LEU A 123 13.57 -7.05 -0.57
C LEU A 123 12.77 -7.62 -1.75
N ALA A 124 11.60 -8.12 -1.47
CA ALA A 124 10.57 -8.43 -2.46
C ALA A 124 9.82 -7.18 -2.90
N THR A 125 9.76 -6.16 -2.03
CA THR A 125 9.15 -4.86 -2.33
C THR A 125 9.86 -4.18 -3.49
N GLN A 126 9.14 -3.87 -4.56
CA GLN A 126 9.67 -3.22 -5.76
C GLN A 126 9.58 -1.70 -5.63
N ILE A 127 10.58 -0.99 -6.20
CA ILE A 127 10.47 0.45 -6.45
C ILE A 127 10.15 0.60 -7.94
N VAL A 128 9.04 1.26 -8.24
CA VAL A 128 8.48 1.33 -9.60
C VAL A 128 8.17 2.78 -9.95
N GLU A 129 8.45 3.19 -11.19
CA GLU A 129 8.01 4.49 -11.68
C GLU A 129 6.50 4.53 -11.79
N PHE A 130 5.88 5.60 -11.29
CA PHE A 130 4.44 5.80 -11.36
C PHE A 130 4.01 6.08 -12.81
N ASP A 131 2.99 5.36 -13.27
CA ASP A 131 2.38 5.57 -14.59
C ASP A 131 0.93 6.04 -14.44
N ASN A 132 0.08 5.22 -13.81
CA ASN A 132 -1.34 5.50 -13.68
C ASN A 132 -1.90 4.94 -12.36
N PHE A 133 -3.03 5.52 -11.92
CA PHE A 133 -3.80 5.04 -10.79
C PHE A 133 -5.30 5.27 -11.06
N TYR A 134 -6.09 4.25 -10.85
CA TYR A 134 -7.54 4.28 -10.99
C TYR A 134 -8.18 4.03 -9.64
N GLU A 135 -8.96 4.99 -9.16
CA GLU A 135 -9.68 4.82 -7.90
C GLU A 135 -10.64 3.63 -8.00
N ALA A 136 -10.65 2.80 -6.96
CA ALA A 136 -11.59 1.69 -6.85
C ALA A 136 -13.01 2.21 -6.59
N GLU A 137 -13.98 1.32 -6.79
CA GLU A 137 -15.39 1.61 -6.61
C GLU A 137 -15.69 2.10 -5.18
N ASP A 138 -16.70 2.95 -5.02
CA ASP A 138 -17.06 3.60 -3.75
C ASP A 138 -17.20 2.61 -2.57
N ALA A 139 -17.65 1.39 -2.85
CA ALA A 139 -17.78 0.33 -1.84
C ALA A 139 -16.45 -0.12 -1.23
N HIS A 140 -15.32 0.22 -1.85
CA HIS A 140 -13.98 -0.10 -1.40
C HIS A 140 -13.26 1.05 -0.70
N GLN A 141 -13.81 2.27 -0.76
CA GLN A 141 -13.25 3.43 -0.08
C GLN A 141 -13.59 3.40 1.41
N ASN A 142 -12.62 3.75 2.26
CA ASN A 142 -12.78 3.79 3.73
C ASN A 142 -13.41 2.50 4.29
N TYR A 143 -13.00 1.34 3.77
CA TYR A 143 -13.67 0.07 4.05
C TYR A 143 -13.65 -0.31 5.53
N SER A 144 -12.57 -0.01 6.23
CA SER A 144 -12.43 -0.29 7.67
C SER A 144 -13.43 0.50 8.52
N GLU A 145 -13.75 1.72 8.12
CA GLU A 145 -14.74 2.57 8.81
C GLU A 145 -16.16 2.21 8.42
N ASN A 146 -16.41 2.01 7.12
CA ASN A 146 -17.75 1.70 6.59
C ASN A 146 -18.23 0.28 6.96
N TYR A 147 -17.30 -0.68 7.11
CA TYR A 147 -17.60 -2.09 7.39
C TYR A 147 -16.72 -2.68 8.50
N PRO A 148 -16.67 -2.07 9.72
CA PRO A 148 -15.69 -2.41 10.75
C PRO A 148 -15.71 -3.87 11.19
N THR A 149 -16.89 -4.49 11.27
CA THR A 149 -17.02 -5.90 11.65
C THR A 149 -16.41 -6.82 10.60
N ARG A 150 -16.74 -6.59 9.32
CA ARG A 150 -16.21 -7.40 8.21
C ARG A 150 -14.70 -7.23 8.08
N TYR A 151 -14.22 -5.99 8.16
CA TYR A 151 -12.80 -5.68 8.14
C TYR A 151 -12.05 -6.38 9.29
N SER A 152 -12.54 -6.26 10.53
CA SER A 152 -11.91 -6.90 11.69
C SER A 152 -11.84 -8.43 11.56
N MET A 153 -12.89 -9.07 11.06
CA MET A 153 -12.86 -10.51 10.80
C MET A 153 -11.83 -10.89 9.75
N TYR A 154 -11.77 -10.15 8.65
CA TYR A 154 -10.81 -10.38 7.58
C TYR A 154 -9.36 -10.16 8.07
N PHE A 155 -9.09 -9.07 8.77
CA PHE A 155 -7.78 -8.72 9.30
C PHE A 155 -7.24 -9.80 10.27
N LYS A 156 -8.11 -10.37 11.11
CA LYS A 156 -7.77 -11.48 12.00
C LYS A 156 -7.55 -12.79 11.26
N TRP A 157 -8.47 -13.13 10.37
CA TRP A 157 -8.42 -14.39 9.62
C TRP A 157 -7.17 -14.49 8.73
N SER A 158 -6.73 -13.40 8.18
CA SER A 158 -5.56 -13.32 7.30
C SER A 158 -4.20 -13.36 8.01
N TRP A 159 -4.16 -13.62 9.34
CA TRP A 159 -2.95 -13.67 10.19
C TRP A 159 -2.20 -12.34 10.37
N ARG A 160 -2.68 -11.28 9.78
CA ARG A 160 -2.07 -9.94 9.76
C ARG A 160 -1.99 -9.31 11.13
N GLN A 161 -3.06 -9.41 11.90
CA GLN A 161 -3.08 -8.85 13.26
C GLN A 161 -1.93 -9.41 14.11
N ALA A 162 -1.64 -10.71 13.96
CA ALA A 162 -0.53 -11.34 14.67
C ALA A 162 0.82 -10.80 14.19
N TYR A 163 0.99 -10.62 12.87
CA TYR A 163 2.21 -10.06 12.31
C TYR A 163 2.45 -8.62 12.75
N VAL A 164 1.49 -7.74 12.59
CA VAL A 164 1.59 -6.32 12.99
C VAL A 164 1.85 -6.17 14.48
N ASN A 165 1.22 -6.99 15.33
CA ASN A 165 1.45 -6.97 16.77
C ASN A 165 2.86 -7.41 17.18
N ASN A 166 3.50 -8.25 16.38
CA ASN A 166 4.86 -8.74 16.65
C ASN A 166 5.96 -7.82 16.09
N ASN A 167 5.63 -6.88 15.21
CA ASN A 167 6.58 -5.98 14.54
C ASN A 167 6.44 -4.50 14.97
N LYS A 168 5.60 -4.20 15.97
CA LYS A 168 5.46 -2.87 16.58
C LYS A 168 6.44 -2.65 17.74
#